data_5878742708f9b582b33f9c70b4d4a102
#
_entry.id   5878742708f9b582b33f9c70b4d4a102
#
_cell.length_a   1.000
_cell.length_b   1.000
_cell.length_c   1.000
_cell.angle_alpha   90.00
_cell.angle_beta   90.00
_cell.angle_gamma   90.00
#
_symmetry.space_group_name_H-M   'P 1'
#
loop_
_entity.id
_entity.type
_entity.pdbx_description
1 polymer ?
#
loop_
_entity_poly.entity_id
_entity_poly.type
_entity_poly.pdbx_seq_one_letter_code
_entity_poly.pdbx_strand_id
1 'polypeptide(L)'
;MPQAFAVTHVGSLPRPQSVVEQLFAQDAGQSYDPATFDRIMSEAVDDTVRRQVEAGIDVVSDGEMSKISYATYIRHRLTGFEIGVMPRAVPRDLDDFPDYKEDRKSTRLNS
;
A
#
# COMPACT_ATOMS: atom_id res chain seq x y z
N MET A 1 -32.85 7.93 6.73
CA MET A 1 -32.81 7.29 8.05
C MET A 1 -31.37 7.20 8.51
N PRO A 2 -31.03 7.64 9.73
CA PRO A 2 -29.73 7.39 10.27
C PRO A 2 -29.50 5.88 10.37
N GLN A 3 -28.35 5.40 9.91
CA GLN A 3 -27.98 4.02 10.06
C GLN A 3 -27.66 3.70 11.52
N ALA A 4 -28.08 2.51 12.00
CA ALA A 4 -27.76 2.05 13.34
C ALA A 4 -26.23 1.82 13.52
N PHE A 5 -25.54 1.49 12.42
CA PHE A 5 -24.10 1.25 12.42
C PHE A 5 -23.46 1.96 11.23
N ALA A 6 -22.41 2.73 11.50
CA ALA A 6 -21.57 3.30 10.45
C ALA A 6 -20.57 2.26 9.94
N VAL A 7 -20.37 2.24 8.62
CA VAL A 7 -19.45 1.32 7.95
C VAL A 7 -18.26 2.10 7.41
N THR A 8 -17.07 1.58 7.62
CA THR A 8 -15.83 2.12 7.10
C THR A 8 -14.92 1.01 6.57
N HIS A 9 -13.93 1.38 5.79
CA HIS A 9 -12.89 0.48 5.30
C HIS A 9 -11.57 0.78 6.00
N VAL A 10 -10.83 -0.26 6.36
CA VAL A 10 -9.47 -0.19 6.93
C VAL A 10 -8.53 -0.99 6.06
N GLY A 11 -7.34 -0.43 5.82
CA GLY A 11 -6.31 -1.08 5.03
C GLY A 11 -6.24 -0.62 3.58
N SER A 12 -5.30 -1.21 2.85
CA SER A 12 -5.06 -0.88 1.46
C SER A 12 -6.14 -1.40 0.53
N LEU A 13 -6.58 -0.58 -0.40
CA LEU A 13 -7.41 -0.99 -1.52
C LEU A 13 -6.54 -1.30 -2.74
N PRO A 14 -7.04 -2.10 -3.71
CA PRO A 14 -6.28 -2.40 -4.93
C PRO A 14 -5.84 -1.14 -5.66
N ARG A 15 -4.57 -1.09 -6.04
CA ARG A 15 -3.98 0.06 -6.74
C ARG A 15 -3.96 -0.17 -8.25
N PRO A 16 -4.31 0.84 -9.07
CA PRO A 16 -4.05 0.79 -10.49
C PRO A 16 -2.56 0.57 -10.80
N GLN A 17 -2.25 -0.06 -11.92
CA GLN A 17 -0.86 -0.32 -12.33
C GLN A 17 -0.03 0.96 -12.41
N SER A 18 -0.62 2.06 -12.90
CA SER A 18 0.04 3.37 -12.96
C SER A 18 0.48 3.89 -11.59
N VAL A 19 -0.32 3.66 -10.55
CA VAL A 19 0.01 4.01 -9.17
C VAL A 19 1.17 3.15 -8.66
N VAL A 20 1.11 1.85 -8.89
CA VAL A 20 2.15 0.89 -8.48
C VAL A 20 3.50 1.27 -9.09
N GLU A 21 3.53 1.58 -10.38
CA GLU A 21 4.74 1.99 -11.10
C GLU A 21 5.37 3.25 -10.50
N GLN A 22 4.55 4.26 -10.21
CA GLN A 22 5.02 5.50 -9.59
C GLN A 22 5.57 5.27 -8.17
N LEU A 23 4.91 4.46 -7.38
CA LEU A 23 5.34 4.16 -6.01
C LEU A 23 6.67 3.40 -6.00
N PHE A 24 6.82 2.42 -6.87
CA PHE A 24 8.08 1.67 -6.98
C PHE A 24 9.23 2.53 -7.50
N ALA A 25 8.97 3.41 -8.46
CA ALA A 25 9.97 4.37 -8.94
C ALA A 25 10.45 5.29 -7.82
N GLN A 26 9.53 5.82 -7.03
CA GLN A 26 9.86 6.66 -5.88
C GLN A 26 10.66 5.88 -4.82
N ASP A 27 10.23 4.67 -4.49
CA ASP A 27 10.88 3.85 -3.46
C ASP A 27 12.28 3.40 -3.87
N ALA A 28 12.49 3.10 -5.15
CA ALA A 28 13.79 2.73 -5.70
C ALA A 28 14.74 3.92 -5.92
N GLY A 29 14.29 5.15 -5.66
CA GLY A 29 15.07 6.36 -5.92
C GLY A 29 15.25 6.65 -7.40
N GLN A 30 14.40 6.08 -8.26
CA GLN A 30 14.43 6.34 -9.70
C GLN A 30 13.87 7.72 -10.01
N SER A 31 14.29 8.27 -11.16
CA SER A 31 13.76 9.54 -11.63
C SER A 31 12.27 9.41 -11.97
N TYR A 32 11.47 10.33 -11.45
CA TYR A 32 10.06 10.45 -11.78
C TYR A 32 9.66 11.93 -11.80
N ASP A 33 8.60 12.25 -12.56
CA ASP A 33 8.07 13.60 -12.62
C ASP A 33 7.11 13.84 -11.45
N PRO A 34 7.42 14.76 -10.51
CA PRO A 34 6.54 15.02 -9.36
C PRO A 34 5.13 15.45 -9.74
N ALA A 35 4.97 16.23 -10.79
CA ALA A 35 3.64 16.67 -11.25
C ALA A 35 2.80 15.49 -11.77
N THR A 36 3.42 14.59 -12.53
CA THR A 36 2.78 13.35 -13.00
C THR A 36 2.42 12.43 -11.83
N PHE A 37 3.33 12.28 -10.87
CA PHE A 37 3.10 11.50 -9.65
C PHE A 37 1.88 12.02 -8.89
N ASP A 38 1.84 13.33 -8.62
CA ASP A 38 0.73 13.94 -7.87
C ASP A 38 -0.60 13.81 -8.60
N ARG A 39 -0.61 13.97 -9.91
CA ARG A 39 -1.82 13.78 -10.72
C ARG A 39 -2.34 12.35 -10.66
N ILE A 40 -1.47 11.37 -10.85
CA ILE A 40 -1.84 9.95 -10.81
C ILE A 40 -2.36 9.56 -9.43
N MET A 41 -1.71 10.03 -8.36
CA MET A 41 -2.16 9.77 -6.99
C MET A 41 -3.51 10.41 -6.69
N SER A 42 -3.70 11.67 -7.09
CA SER A 42 -4.99 12.38 -6.91
C SER A 42 -6.13 11.69 -7.63
N GLU A 43 -5.93 11.31 -8.88
CA GLU A 43 -6.93 10.59 -9.67
C GLU A 43 -7.28 9.24 -9.04
N ALA A 44 -6.29 8.50 -8.53
CA ALA A 44 -6.49 7.23 -7.88
C ALA A 44 -7.26 7.36 -6.57
N VAL A 45 -6.96 8.37 -5.76
CA VAL A 45 -7.69 8.65 -4.51
C VAL A 45 -9.13 9.07 -4.81
N ASP A 46 -9.34 9.95 -5.78
CA ASP A 46 -10.69 10.39 -6.19
C ASP A 46 -11.53 9.20 -6.65
N ASP A 47 -10.98 8.32 -7.47
CA ASP A 47 -11.68 7.11 -7.95
C ASP A 47 -12.00 6.16 -6.78
N THR A 48 -11.06 5.96 -5.88
CA THR A 48 -11.22 5.09 -4.71
C THR A 48 -12.29 5.61 -3.76
N VAL A 49 -12.31 6.92 -3.51
CA VAL A 49 -13.36 7.56 -2.69
C VAL A 49 -14.72 7.43 -3.35
N ARG A 50 -14.82 7.70 -4.64
CA ARG A 50 -16.05 7.56 -5.40
C ARG A 50 -16.61 6.14 -5.32
N ARG A 51 -15.77 5.13 -5.51
CA ARG A 51 -16.19 3.72 -5.42
C ARG A 51 -16.67 3.34 -4.03
N GLN A 52 -16.05 3.85 -2.98
CA GLN A 52 -16.49 3.62 -1.60
C GLN A 52 -17.88 4.23 -1.36
N VAL A 53 -18.11 5.45 -1.83
CA VAL A 53 -19.42 6.11 -1.73
C VAL A 53 -20.48 5.30 -2.49
N GLU A 54 -20.20 4.88 -3.71
CA GLU A 54 -21.10 4.06 -4.51
C GLU A 54 -21.42 2.71 -3.85
N ALA A 55 -20.46 2.13 -3.12
CA ALA A 55 -20.63 0.87 -2.39
C ALA A 55 -21.39 1.03 -1.05
N GLY A 56 -21.71 2.26 -0.64
CA GLY A 56 -22.44 2.52 0.59
C GLY A 56 -21.58 2.64 1.84
N ILE A 57 -20.28 2.88 1.71
CA ILE A 57 -19.39 3.14 2.83
C ILE A 57 -19.71 4.51 3.43
N ASP A 58 -19.93 4.59 4.74
CA ASP A 58 -20.31 5.81 5.44
C ASP A 58 -19.12 6.73 5.71
N VAL A 59 -17.98 6.16 6.10
CA VAL A 59 -16.74 6.89 6.36
C VAL A 59 -15.68 6.37 5.40
N VAL A 60 -15.34 7.18 4.41
CA VAL A 60 -14.40 6.80 3.37
C VAL A 60 -12.94 7.06 3.78
N SER A 61 -12.03 6.33 3.15
CA SER A 61 -10.58 6.49 3.31
C SER A 61 -9.91 6.75 1.95
N ASP A 62 -8.63 7.09 1.96
CA ASP A 62 -7.83 7.22 0.74
C ASP A 62 -7.42 5.86 0.13
N GLY A 63 -7.78 4.74 0.77
CA GLY A 63 -7.42 3.40 0.33
C GLY A 63 -5.91 3.11 0.39
N GLU A 64 -5.16 3.95 1.07
CA GLU A 64 -3.69 3.90 1.16
C GLU A 64 -3.01 3.93 -0.23
N MET A 65 -3.61 4.62 -1.20
CA MET A 65 -3.15 4.65 -2.59
C MET A 65 -1.70 5.13 -2.74
N SER A 66 -1.28 6.10 -1.93
CA SER A 66 0.07 6.68 -1.97
C SER A 66 1.07 6.00 -1.01
N LYS A 67 0.72 4.89 -0.40
CA LYS A 67 1.51 4.24 0.65
C LYS A 67 1.77 2.78 0.31
N ILE A 68 3.02 2.40 0.06
CA ILE A 68 3.39 0.99 -0.10
C ILE A 68 3.34 0.28 1.26
N SER A 69 3.92 0.94 2.29
CA SER A 69 3.93 0.46 3.66
C SER A 69 4.12 1.64 4.61
N TYR A 70 3.84 1.46 5.88
CA TYR A 70 4.07 2.50 6.89
C TYR A 70 5.54 2.91 6.95
N ALA A 71 6.46 1.96 6.93
CA ALA A 71 7.88 2.24 7.01
C ALA A 71 8.38 3.06 5.81
N THR A 72 7.97 2.69 4.60
CA THR A 72 8.33 3.39 3.38
C THR A 72 7.75 4.81 3.36
N TYR A 73 6.49 4.95 3.74
CA TYR A 73 5.81 6.25 3.78
C TYR A 73 6.48 7.22 4.77
N ILE A 74 6.82 6.75 5.95
CA ILE A 74 7.49 7.55 6.99
C ILE A 74 8.89 7.99 6.52
N ARG A 75 9.63 7.11 5.86
CA ARG A 75 10.96 7.41 5.32
C ARG A 75 10.95 8.61 4.38
N HIS A 76 9.92 8.74 3.55
CA HIS A 76 9.79 9.86 2.62
C HIS A 76 9.31 11.16 3.27
N ARG A 77 8.80 11.10 4.49
CA ARG A 77 8.26 12.24 5.19
C ARG A 77 9.18 12.82 6.26
N LEU A 78 10.06 12.01 6.80
CA LEU A 78 10.98 12.40 7.86
C LEU A 78 12.42 12.31 7.38
N THR A 79 13.28 13.15 7.94
CA THR A 79 14.73 13.09 7.73
C THR A 79 15.38 12.13 8.73
N GLY A 80 16.61 11.72 8.47
CA GLY A 80 17.36 10.84 9.36
C GLY A 80 17.23 9.34 9.08
N PHE A 81 16.53 8.96 8.00
CA PHE A 81 16.45 7.57 7.56
C PHE A 81 17.43 7.33 6.40
N GLU A 82 18.17 6.25 6.48
CA GLU A 82 19.06 5.80 5.42
C GLU A 82 18.48 4.56 4.74
N ILE A 83 18.77 4.42 3.44
CA ILE A 83 18.41 3.22 2.70
C ILE A 83 19.42 2.13 3.05
N GLY A 84 18.95 1.07 3.66
CA GLY A 84 19.78 -0.07 4.02
C GLY A 84 19.06 -1.39 3.78
N VAL A 85 19.83 -2.43 3.56
CA VAL A 85 19.30 -3.79 3.46
C VAL A 85 19.49 -4.43 4.82
N MET A 86 18.40 -4.62 5.55
CA MET A 86 18.42 -5.44 6.76
C MET A 86 17.96 -6.86 6.43
N PRO A 87 18.71 -7.88 6.88
CA PRO A 87 18.22 -9.25 6.78
C PRO A 87 16.88 -9.34 7.51
N ARG A 88 15.86 -9.84 6.83
CA ARG A 88 14.59 -10.10 7.50
C ARG A 88 14.75 -11.28 8.42
N ALA A 89 14.51 -11.06 9.71
CA ALA A 89 14.34 -12.15 10.63
C ALA A 89 13.18 -13.02 10.16
N VAL A 90 13.41 -14.32 10.08
CA VAL A 90 12.35 -15.28 9.77
C VAL A 90 11.48 -15.39 11.02
N PRO A 91 10.16 -15.14 10.94
CA PRO A 91 9.28 -15.33 12.08
C PRO A 91 9.39 -16.76 12.61
N ARG A 92 9.50 -16.88 13.92
CA ARG A 92 9.72 -18.17 14.59
C ARG A 92 8.61 -19.18 14.33
N ASP A 93 7.39 -18.70 14.22
CA ASP A 93 6.21 -19.51 13.92
C ASP A 93 6.30 -20.21 12.54
N LEU A 94 7.09 -19.69 11.61
CA LEU A 94 7.31 -20.36 10.33
C LEU A 94 8.11 -21.65 10.46
N ASP A 95 8.86 -21.82 11.53
CA ASP A 95 9.57 -23.08 11.81
C ASP A 95 8.60 -24.15 12.32
N ASP A 96 7.53 -23.73 12.99
CA ASP A 96 6.46 -24.60 13.45
C ASP A 96 5.49 -25.03 12.32
N PHE A 97 5.49 -24.25 11.21
CA PHE A 97 4.63 -24.49 10.05
C PHE A 97 5.45 -24.53 8.75
N PRO A 98 6.22 -25.59 8.52
CA PRO A 98 7.15 -25.66 7.38
C PRO A 98 6.42 -25.64 6.02
N ASP A 99 5.25 -26.20 5.92
CA ASP A 99 4.46 -26.18 4.68
C ASP A 99 4.05 -24.75 4.29
N TYR A 100 3.65 -23.95 5.25
CA TYR A 100 3.34 -22.54 5.05
C TYR A 100 4.59 -21.73 4.66
N LYS A 101 5.74 -22.04 5.26
CA LYS A 101 7.02 -21.41 4.91
C LYS A 101 7.38 -21.67 3.44
N GLU A 102 7.16 -22.88 2.96
CA GLU A 102 7.42 -23.26 1.58
C GLU A 102 6.44 -22.58 0.61
N ASP A 103 5.17 -22.54 0.94
CA ASP A 103 4.14 -21.84 0.17
C ASP A 103 4.44 -20.34 0.01
N ARG A 104 4.92 -19.68 1.04
CA ARG A 104 5.34 -18.27 0.98
C ARG A 104 6.48 -18.04 0.00
N LYS A 105 7.42 -18.95 -0.10
CA LYS A 105 8.51 -18.87 -1.09
C LYS A 105 7.97 -18.97 -2.50
N SER A 106 7.09 -19.93 -2.73
CA SER A 106 6.43 -20.13 -4.03
C SER A 106 5.65 -18.88 -4.47
N THR A 107 4.87 -18.30 -3.58
CA THR A 107 4.09 -17.09 -3.86
C THR A 107 4.98 -15.90 -4.22
N ARG A 108 6.13 -15.76 -3.57
CA ARG A 108 7.09 -14.67 -3.87
C ARG A 108 7.76 -14.83 -5.23
N LEU A 109 8.00 -16.05 -5.68
CA LEU A 109 8.62 -16.32 -6.97
C LEU A 109 7.67 -16.09 -8.14
N ASN A 110 6.36 -16.13 -7.88
CA ASN A 110 5.30 -15.98 -8.88
C ASN A 110 4.67 -14.58 -8.92
N SER A 111 5.13 -13.68 -8.08
CA SER A 111 4.61 -12.30 -8.01
C SER A 111 5.54 -11.28 -8.66
#